data_51c3e23461c95e51eab0f69bea08e6d6
#
_entry.id   51c3e23461c95e51eab0f69bea08e6d6
#
_cell.length_a   1.000
_cell.length_b   1.000
_cell.length_c   1.000
_cell.angle_alpha   90.00
_cell.angle_beta   90.00
_cell.angle_gamma   90.00
#
_symmetry.space_group_name_H-M   'P 1'
#
loop_
_entity.id
_entity.type
_entity.pdbx_description
1 polymer ?
#
loop_
_entity_poly.entity_id
_entity_poly.type
_entity_poly.pdbx_seq_one_letter_code
_entity_poly.pdbx_strand_id
1 'polypeptide(L)'
;LSNFAGGVMILLLKPFKVGDYIIFPGEGQEGTVKKIEMYYTTINSIDNRTIMIPNANLTNHTIINVTAMDRRKLEIKVGISYESDIRKAKDILRRLVEEEPHFQSEEQQFFVDELGESAITVGLRAWVATENYWPVKWKMNERIKEEFDAAGISIPYNQLDVHICPGSERK
;
A
#
# COMPACT_ATOMS: atom_id res chain seq x y z
N LEU A 1 -7.47 10.13 35.22
CA LEU A 1 -7.53 8.68 35.51
C LEU A 1 -7.50 7.84 34.23
N SER A 2 -8.27 8.19 33.17
CA SER A 2 -8.31 7.40 31.90
C SER A 2 -6.95 7.27 31.18
N ASN A 3 -6.17 8.34 31.11
CA ASN A 3 -4.84 8.28 30.48
C ASN A 3 -3.86 7.41 31.26
N PHE A 4 -3.93 7.46 32.59
CA PHE A 4 -3.13 6.60 33.45
C PHE A 4 -3.50 5.12 33.24
N ALA A 5 -4.79 4.80 33.28
CA ALA A 5 -5.29 3.45 33.02
C ALA A 5 -4.90 2.97 31.62
N GLY A 6 -5.01 3.85 30.60
CA GLY A 6 -4.56 3.59 29.24
C GLY A 6 -3.06 3.27 29.17
N GLY A 7 -2.22 4.04 29.85
CA GLY A 7 -0.78 3.79 29.95
C GLY A 7 -0.46 2.42 30.55
N VAL A 8 -1.12 2.09 31.67
CA VAL A 8 -0.97 0.77 32.30
C VAL A 8 -1.40 -0.36 31.36
N MET A 9 -2.53 -0.21 30.67
CA MET A 9 -3.00 -1.19 29.69
C MET A 9 -2.01 -1.38 28.52
N ILE A 10 -1.47 -0.30 27.97
CA ILE A 10 -0.48 -0.37 26.88
C ILE A 10 0.76 -1.13 27.35
N LEU A 11 1.26 -0.84 28.55
CA LEU A 11 2.45 -1.49 29.11
C LEU A 11 2.23 -2.97 29.46
N LEU A 12 1.02 -3.35 29.87
CA LEU A 12 0.69 -4.73 30.21
C LEU A 12 0.35 -5.58 28.97
N LEU A 13 -0.56 -5.09 28.12
CA LEU A 13 -1.05 -5.83 26.95
C LEU A 13 -0.14 -5.71 25.73
N LYS A 14 0.71 -4.68 25.68
CA LYS A 14 1.70 -4.42 24.63
C LYS A 14 1.13 -4.52 23.21
N PRO A 15 0.03 -3.84 22.89
CA PRO A 15 -0.48 -3.83 21.51
C PRO A 15 0.54 -3.25 20.52
N PHE A 16 1.44 -2.44 21.03
CA PHE A 16 2.65 -1.95 20.35
C PHE A 16 3.76 -1.72 21.38
N LYS A 17 4.98 -1.56 20.93
CA LYS A 17 6.17 -1.29 21.77
C LYS A 17 6.99 -0.13 21.17
N VAL A 18 7.92 0.37 21.95
CA VAL A 18 8.92 1.34 21.47
C VAL A 18 9.67 0.75 20.27
N GLY A 19 9.75 1.51 19.19
CA GLY A 19 10.32 1.11 17.90
C GLY A 19 9.29 0.68 16.88
N ASP A 20 8.06 0.34 17.26
CA ASP A 20 7.01 -0.01 16.31
C ASP A 20 6.53 1.22 15.53
N TYR A 21 6.18 1.02 14.27
CA TYR A 21 5.47 2.00 13.46
C TYR A 21 3.97 1.77 13.56
N ILE A 22 3.25 2.76 14.07
CA ILE A 22 1.81 2.69 14.27
C ILE A 22 1.08 3.76 13.45
N ILE A 23 -0.11 3.41 12.98
CA ILE A 23 -1.05 4.32 12.33
C ILE A 23 -2.27 4.45 13.22
N PHE A 24 -2.70 5.70 13.43
CA PHE A 24 -3.89 6.07 14.17
C PHE A 24 -4.92 6.67 13.20
N PRO A 25 -5.77 5.86 12.55
CA PRO A 25 -6.55 6.27 11.38
C PRO A 25 -7.57 7.37 11.71
N GLY A 26 -8.14 7.38 12.93
CA GLY A 26 -9.17 8.33 13.34
C GLY A 26 -8.72 9.80 13.34
N GLU A 27 -7.42 10.04 13.48
CA GLU A 27 -6.83 11.38 13.50
C GLU A 27 -5.79 11.60 12.39
N GLY A 28 -5.61 10.60 11.50
CA GLY A 28 -4.64 10.69 10.40
C GLY A 28 -3.18 10.80 10.86
N GLN A 29 -2.89 10.35 12.07
CA GLN A 29 -1.54 10.41 12.64
C GLN A 29 -0.85 9.06 12.51
N GLU A 30 0.44 9.09 12.22
CA GLU A 30 1.27 7.90 12.13
C GLU A 30 2.73 8.20 12.47
N GLY A 31 3.44 7.19 12.92
CA GLY A 31 4.87 7.34 13.22
C GLY A 31 5.44 6.20 14.04
N THR A 32 6.74 6.31 14.28
CA THR A 32 7.48 5.36 15.12
C THR A 32 7.32 5.71 16.59
N VAL A 33 6.92 4.73 17.39
CA VAL A 33 6.82 4.88 18.85
C VAL A 33 8.20 5.12 19.44
N LYS A 34 8.38 6.27 20.07
CA LYS A 34 9.64 6.67 20.73
C LYS A 34 9.64 6.43 22.23
N LYS A 35 8.49 6.70 22.87
CA LYS A 35 8.38 6.61 24.31
C LYS A 35 6.93 6.33 24.71
N ILE A 36 6.74 5.45 25.70
CA ILE A 36 5.47 5.17 26.33
C ILE A 36 5.60 5.63 27.80
N GLU A 37 4.87 6.66 28.16
CA GLU A 37 4.86 7.23 29.49
C GLU A 37 3.52 6.98 30.18
N MET A 38 3.41 7.38 31.43
CA MET A 38 2.23 7.09 32.24
C MET A 38 0.92 7.68 31.68
N TYR A 39 0.97 8.86 31.05
CA TYR A 39 -0.20 9.57 30.54
C TYR A 39 -0.21 9.72 29.00
N TYR A 40 0.96 9.71 28.38
CA TYR A 40 1.15 9.98 26.96
C TYR A 40 2.09 8.95 26.32
N THR A 41 1.83 8.67 25.08
CA THR A 41 2.77 7.99 24.18
C THR A 41 3.29 8.97 23.15
N THR A 42 4.60 9.00 22.97
CA THR A 42 5.28 9.86 21.99
C THR A 42 5.63 9.05 20.77
N ILE A 43 5.22 9.51 19.59
CA ILE A 43 5.63 8.97 18.30
C ILE A 43 6.35 10.04 17.48
N ASN A 44 7.24 9.61 16.58
CA ASN A 44 7.84 10.48 15.58
C ASN A 44 7.30 10.13 14.21
N SER A 45 6.76 11.14 13.51
CA SER A 45 6.34 11.00 12.11
C SER A 45 7.53 10.77 11.17
N ILE A 46 7.25 10.38 9.93
CA ILE A 46 8.30 10.10 8.92
C ILE A 46 9.14 11.34 8.59
N ASP A 47 8.57 12.53 8.71
CA ASP A 47 9.25 13.83 8.56
C ASP A 47 9.84 14.36 9.88
N ASN A 48 9.98 13.46 10.89
CA ASN A 48 10.62 13.70 12.17
C ASN A 48 9.93 14.73 13.09
N ARG A 49 8.62 14.89 12.96
CA ARG A 49 7.82 15.64 13.94
C ARG A 49 7.50 14.77 15.14
N THR A 50 7.56 15.34 16.32
CA THR A 50 7.16 14.68 17.56
C THR A 50 5.65 14.87 17.77
N ILE A 51 4.93 13.76 17.93
CA ILE A 51 3.50 13.74 18.19
C ILE A 51 3.27 13.08 19.56
N MET A 52 2.63 13.80 20.46
CA MET A 52 2.27 13.30 21.78
C MET A 52 0.79 12.96 21.81
N ILE A 53 0.49 11.69 22.05
CA ILE A 53 -0.88 11.16 22.03
C ILE A 53 -1.28 10.74 23.45
N PRO A 54 -2.39 11.24 24.02
CA PRO A 54 -2.91 10.76 25.29
C PRO A 54 -3.18 9.26 25.24
N ASN A 55 -2.74 8.50 26.24
CA ASN A 55 -2.86 7.05 26.26
C ASN A 55 -4.31 6.56 26.14
N ALA A 56 -5.27 7.29 26.71
CA ALA A 56 -6.69 6.96 26.58
C ALA A 56 -7.16 6.99 25.11
N ASN A 57 -6.62 7.89 24.27
CA ASN A 57 -6.97 7.93 22.85
C ASN A 57 -6.48 6.66 22.15
N LEU A 58 -5.26 6.22 22.44
CA LEU A 58 -4.69 5.00 21.85
C LEU A 58 -5.41 3.73 22.28
N THR A 59 -5.92 3.68 23.52
CA THR A 59 -6.63 2.49 24.02
C THR A 59 -8.11 2.43 23.63
N ASN A 60 -8.71 3.57 23.29
CA ASN A 60 -10.13 3.66 22.95
C ASN A 60 -10.41 3.62 21.43
N HIS A 61 -9.39 3.64 20.60
CA HIS A 61 -9.53 3.68 19.15
C HIS A 61 -8.76 2.54 18.47
N THR A 62 -9.06 2.33 17.21
CA THR A 62 -8.32 1.38 16.37
C THR A 62 -6.90 1.86 16.14
N ILE A 63 -5.92 0.99 16.34
CA ILE A 63 -4.52 1.19 16.01
C ILE A 63 -4.10 0.14 15.01
N ILE A 64 -3.37 0.55 13.99
CA ILE A 64 -2.72 -0.36 13.05
C ILE A 64 -1.23 -0.40 13.42
N ASN A 65 -0.76 -1.53 13.89
CA ASN A 65 0.67 -1.76 14.12
C ASN A 65 1.28 -2.36 12.85
N VAL A 66 2.00 -1.53 12.10
CA VAL A 66 2.56 -1.88 10.78
C VAL A 66 3.74 -2.84 10.90
N THR A 67 4.48 -2.77 12.01
CA THR A 67 5.73 -3.51 12.22
C THR A 67 5.60 -4.67 13.20
N ALA A 68 4.39 -4.95 13.70
CA ALA A 68 4.15 -6.08 14.60
C ALA A 68 4.52 -7.44 13.98
N MET A 69 4.34 -7.57 12.66
CA MET A 69 4.69 -8.77 11.91
C MET A 69 5.99 -8.53 11.14
N ASP A 70 6.81 -9.55 11.03
CA ASP A 70 8.12 -9.51 10.36
C ASP A 70 8.01 -9.48 8.83
N ARG A 71 6.83 -9.83 8.29
CA ARG A 71 6.53 -9.82 6.85
C ARG A 71 5.17 -9.22 6.55
N ARG A 72 5.04 -8.65 5.36
CA ARG A 72 3.81 -8.06 4.83
C ARG A 72 3.54 -8.57 3.42
N LYS A 73 2.27 -8.71 3.07
CA LYS A 73 1.87 -9.03 1.69
C LYS A 73 1.82 -7.73 0.89
N LEU A 74 2.76 -7.56 -0.04
CA LEU A 74 2.78 -6.44 -0.97
C LEU A 74 1.81 -6.72 -2.09
N GLU A 75 0.88 -5.79 -2.32
CA GLU A 75 -0.02 -5.80 -3.47
C GLU A 75 0.32 -4.61 -4.37
N ILE A 76 0.47 -4.88 -5.66
CA ILE A 76 0.61 -3.86 -6.70
C ILE A 76 -0.45 -4.12 -7.75
N LYS A 77 -1.18 -3.07 -8.13
CA LYS A 77 -2.18 -3.09 -9.18
C LYS A 77 -1.83 -2.05 -10.23
N VAL A 78 -1.99 -2.40 -11.50
CA VAL A 78 -1.73 -1.51 -12.62
C VAL A 78 -2.78 -1.71 -13.71
N GLY A 79 -3.31 -0.59 -14.24
CA GLY A 79 -4.25 -0.61 -15.35
C GLY A 79 -3.52 -0.78 -16.67
N ILE A 80 -3.99 -1.68 -17.51
CA ILE A 80 -3.53 -1.86 -18.89
C ILE A 80 -4.66 -1.60 -19.87
N SER A 81 -4.34 -1.21 -21.10
CA SER A 81 -5.33 -1.03 -22.18
C SER A 81 -6.09 -2.33 -22.45
N TYR A 82 -7.37 -2.22 -22.83
CA TYR A 82 -8.17 -3.37 -23.28
C TYR A 82 -7.58 -4.10 -24.49
N GLU A 83 -6.74 -3.43 -25.29
CA GLU A 83 -6.02 -4.00 -26.43
C GLU A 83 -4.72 -4.71 -26.04
N SER A 84 -4.28 -4.55 -24.79
CA SER A 84 -3.05 -5.20 -24.30
C SER A 84 -3.29 -6.67 -23.97
N ASP A 85 -2.24 -7.47 -24.18
CA ASP A 85 -2.26 -8.90 -23.84
C ASP A 85 -2.12 -9.11 -22.32
N ILE A 86 -3.21 -9.55 -21.70
CA ILE A 86 -3.29 -9.83 -20.25
C ILE A 86 -2.29 -10.92 -19.84
N ARG A 87 -2.11 -11.97 -20.66
CA ARG A 87 -1.18 -13.07 -20.33
C ARG A 87 0.24 -12.56 -20.32
N LYS A 88 0.62 -11.81 -21.34
CA LYS A 88 1.95 -11.18 -21.45
C LYS A 88 2.21 -10.23 -20.27
N ALA A 89 1.23 -9.41 -19.88
CA ALA A 89 1.33 -8.55 -18.71
C ALA A 89 1.59 -9.35 -17.43
N LYS A 90 0.81 -10.40 -17.18
CA LYS A 90 0.99 -11.27 -16.01
C LYS A 90 2.31 -12.02 -16.01
N ASP A 91 2.81 -12.44 -17.16
CA ASP A 91 4.11 -13.13 -17.30
C ASP A 91 5.27 -12.17 -16.98
N ILE A 92 5.16 -10.91 -17.40
CA ILE A 92 6.12 -9.87 -17.01
C ILE A 92 6.09 -9.66 -15.48
N LEU A 93 4.91 -9.51 -14.89
CA LEU A 93 4.80 -9.34 -13.44
C LEU A 93 5.42 -10.53 -12.69
N ARG A 94 5.20 -11.77 -13.17
CA ARG A 94 5.78 -12.98 -12.58
C ARG A 94 7.31 -12.94 -12.66
N ARG A 95 7.86 -12.67 -13.82
CA ARG A 95 9.31 -12.55 -14.02
C ARG A 95 9.92 -11.49 -13.12
N LEU A 96 9.30 -10.31 -13.00
CA LEU A 96 9.76 -9.24 -12.13
C LEU A 96 9.79 -9.64 -10.66
N VAL A 97 8.81 -10.40 -10.21
CA VAL A 97 8.77 -10.94 -8.83
C VAL A 97 9.86 -11.98 -8.63
N GLU A 98 10.10 -12.86 -9.59
CA GLU A 98 11.15 -13.88 -9.54
C GLU A 98 12.56 -13.29 -9.53
N GLU A 99 12.78 -12.16 -10.23
CA GLU A 99 14.05 -11.43 -10.28
C GLU A 99 14.31 -10.57 -9.05
N GLU A 100 13.29 -10.23 -8.26
CA GLU A 100 13.43 -9.39 -7.08
C GLU A 100 13.73 -10.24 -5.84
N PRO A 101 14.97 -10.20 -5.28
CA PRO A 101 15.41 -11.11 -4.24
C PRO A 101 14.70 -10.94 -2.90
N HIS A 102 14.00 -9.83 -2.68
CA HIS A 102 13.28 -9.56 -1.44
C HIS A 102 11.87 -10.15 -1.42
N PHE A 103 11.33 -10.63 -2.55
CA PHE A 103 10.09 -11.40 -2.55
C PHE A 103 10.34 -12.83 -2.09
N GLN A 104 9.44 -13.31 -1.25
CA GLN A 104 9.43 -14.71 -0.85
C GLN A 104 8.72 -15.55 -1.91
N SER A 105 9.17 -16.79 -2.11
CA SER A 105 8.63 -17.69 -3.12
C SER A 105 7.22 -18.23 -2.78
N GLU A 106 6.78 -18.04 -1.54
CA GLU A 106 5.51 -18.55 -1.06
C GLU A 106 4.33 -17.68 -1.52
N GLU A 107 3.22 -18.31 -1.90
CA GLU A 107 1.92 -17.67 -2.15
C GLU A 107 1.94 -16.46 -3.08
N GLN A 108 2.73 -16.50 -4.14
CA GLN A 108 2.71 -15.46 -5.16
C GLN A 108 1.42 -15.56 -5.99
N GLN A 109 0.74 -14.46 -6.19
CA GLN A 109 -0.51 -14.38 -6.96
C GLN A 109 -0.38 -13.35 -8.08
N PHE A 110 -0.86 -13.71 -9.28
CA PHE A 110 -0.94 -12.83 -10.45
C PHE A 110 -2.35 -12.92 -11.01
N PHE A 111 -3.08 -11.82 -10.99
CA PHE A 111 -4.53 -11.82 -11.21
C PHE A 111 -4.98 -10.63 -12.06
N VAL A 112 -6.20 -10.74 -12.59
CA VAL A 112 -6.98 -9.61 -13.08
C VAL A 112 -7.91 -9.22 -11.94
N ASP A 113 -7.83 -7.97 -11.50
CA ASP A 113 -8.61 -7.45 -10.38
C ASP A 113 -9.95 -6.90 -10.85
N GLU A 114 -9.93 -6.15 -11.94
CA GLU A 114 -11.11 -5.43 -12.42
C GLU A 114 -11.07 -5.23 -13.94
N LEU A 115 -12.23 -5.28 -14.55
CA LEU A 115 -12.49 -4.78 -15.91
C LEU A 115 -13.13 -3.40 -15.79
N GLY A 116 -12.30 -2.37 -15.68
CA GLY A 116 -12.71 -1.00 -15.41
C GLY A 116 -13.18 -0.24 -16.66
N GLU A 117 -13.63 1.00 -16.48
CA GLU A 117 -14.17 1.84 -17.57
C GLU A 117 -13.14 2.14 -18.66
N SER A 118 -11.88 2.35 -18.31
CA SER A 118 -10.82 2.73 -19.26
C SER A 118 -9.64 1.76 -19.28
N ALA A 119 -9.57 0.81 -18.38
CA ALA A 119 -8.44 -0.08 -18.24
C ALA A 119 -8.86 -1.42 -17.62
N ILE A 120 -8.09 -2.45 -17.93
CA ILE A 120 -8.10 -3.72 -17.22
C ILE A 120 -7.05 -3.64 -16.12
N THR A 121 -7.44 -3.80 -14.87
CA THR A 121 -6.53 -3.80 -13.74
C THR A 121 -5.94 -5.19 -13.55
N VAL A 122 -4.64 -5.32 -13.79
CA VAL A 122 -3.87 -6.53 -13.45
C VAL A 122 -3.09 -6.31 -12.16
N GLY A 123 -2.83 -7.35 -11.41
CA GLY A 123 -2.15 -7.21 -10.14
C GLY A 123 -1.28 -8.40 -9.78
N LEU A 124 -0.40 -8.13 -8.82
CA LEU A 124 0.41 -9.12 -8.14
C LEU A 124 0.27 -9.01 -6.62
N ARG A 125 0.40 -10.12 -5.93
CA ARG A 125 0.57 -10.20 -4.47
C ARG A 125 1.72 -11.13 -4.15
N ALA A 126 2.63 -10.67 -3.31
CA ALA A 126 3.74 -11.49 -2.84
C ALA A 126 4.21 -11.02 -1.45
N TRP A 127 4.80 -11.93 -0.67
CA TRP A 127 5.33 -11.63 0.66
C TRP A 127 6.70 -10.97 0.57
N VAL A 128 6.92 -9.95 1.40
CA VAL A 128 8.21 -9.29 1.62
C VAL A 128 8.45 -9.09 3.11
N ALA A 129 9.71 -9.01 3.53
CA ALA A 129 10.02 -8.56 4.88
C ALA A 129 9.48 -7.14 5.10
N THR A 130 8.96 -6.87 6.30
CA THR A 130 8.31 -5.60 6.62
C THR A 130 9.21 -4.39 6.33
N GLU A 131 10.51 -4.50 6.60
CA GLU A 131 11.52 -3.45 6.34
C GLU A 131 11.71 -3.16 4.85
N ASN A 132 11.48 -4.15 3.97
CA ASN A 132 11.64 -4.03 2.52
C ASN A 132 10.36 -3.62 1.78
N TYR A 133 9.25 -3.46 2.49
CA TYR A 133 7.94 -3.21 1.87
C TYR A 133 7.95 -1.98 0.94
N TRP A 134 8.37 -0.84 1.44
CA TRP A 134 8.37 0.39 0.66
C TRP A 134 9.46 0.44 -0.41
N PRO A 135 10.74 0.09 -0.13
CA PRO A 135 11.77 0.04 -1.15
C PRO A 135 11.41 -0.88 -2.32
N VAL A 136 10.90 -2.08 -2.03
CA VAL A 136 10.46 -3.03 -3.07
C VAL A 136 9.27 -2.48 -3.84
N LYS A 137 8.27 -1.90 -3.17
CA LYS A 137 7.10 -1.33 -3.82
C LYS A 137 7.48 -0.24 -4.83
N TRP A 138 8.34 0.69 -4.45
CA TRP A 138 8.77 1.78 -5.34
C TRP A 138 9.55 1.25 -6.53
N LYS A 139 10.52 0.38 -6.30
CA LYS A 139 11.32 -0.28 -7.34
C LYS A 139 10.44 -1.07 -8.32
N MET A 140 9.47 -1.81 -7.80
CA MET A 140 8.55 -2.59 -8.65
C MET A 140 7.66 -1.71 -9.51
N ASN A 141 7.14 -0.59 -8.97
CA ASN A 141 6.34 0.34 -9.76
C ASN A 141 7.14 0.90 -10.96
N GLU A 142 8.38 1.28 -10.74
CA GLU A 142 9.29 1.75 -11.80
C GLU A 142 9.55 0.66 -12.82
N ARG A 143 9.98 -0.52 -12.38
CA ARG A 143 10.26 -1.66 -13.26
C ARG A 143 9.05 -2.13 -14.06
N ILE A 144 7.87 -2.16 -13.45
CA ILE A 144 6.64 -2.51 -14.17
C ILE A 144 6.40 -1.55 -15.33
N LYS A 145 6.54 -0.23 -15.08
CA LYS A 145 6.37 0.77 -16.14
C LYS A 145 7.34 0.58 -17.28
N GLU A 146 8.62 0.41 -16.98
CA GLU A 146 9.67 0.20 -17.97
C GLU A 146 9.46 -1.08 -18.80
N GLU A 147 9.17 -2.19 -18.15
CA GLU A 147 8.99 -3.48 -18.81
C GLU A 147 7.68 -3.55 -19.62
N PHE A 148 6.62 -2.90 -19.15
CA PHE A 148 5.38 -2.79 -19.91
C PHE A 148 5.58 -1.96 -21.17
N ASP A 149 6.27 -0.82 -21.08
CA ASP A 149 6.60 0.00 -22.24
C ASP A 149 7.44 -0.78 -23.27
N ALA A 150 8.49 -1.45 -22.79
CA ALA A 150 9.36 -2.27 -23.66
C ALA A 150 8.63 -3.42 -24.36
N ALA A 151 7.59 -3.96 -23.71
CA ALA A 151 6.78 -5.06 -24.22
C ALA A 151 5.59 -4.60 -25.08
N GLY A 152 5.36 -3.28 -25.22
CA GLY A 152 4.22 -2.73 -25.95
C GLY A 152 2.88 -2.87 -25.19
N ILE A 153 2.93 -3.04 -23.86
CA ILE A 153 1.75 -3.02 -23.00
C ILE A 153 1.49 -1.57 -22.60
N SER A 154 0.35 -1.04 -23.02
CA SER A 154 -0.04 0.34 -22.74
C SER A 154 -0.73 0.47 -21.40
N ILE A 155 -0.28 1.43 -20.60
CA ILE A 155 -1.01 1.95 -19.43
C ILE A 155 -1.84 3.14 -19.94
N PRO A 156 -3.16 3.00 -20.10
CA PRO A 156 -3.96 3.99 -20.81
C PRO A 156 -4.24 5.22 -19.95
N TYR A 157 -4.42 6.35 -20.61
CA TYR A 157 -5.14 7.48 -20.04
C TYR A 157 -6.64 7.16 -20.00
N ASN A 158 -7.43 8.03 -19.37
CA ASN A 158 -8.89 7.91 -19.43
C ASN A 158 -9.35 7.88 -20.87
N GLN A 159 -10.19 6.90 -21.21
CA GLN A 159 -10.73 6.69 -22.56
C GLN A 159 -12.12 7.28 -22.65
N LEU A 160 -12.43 7.89 -23.79
CA LEU A 160 -13.76 8.41 -24.10
C LEU A 160 -14.14 7.99 -25.51
N ASP A 161 -15.27 7.35 -25.64
CA ASP A 161 -15.84 6.98 -26.94
C ASP A 161 -16.73 8.13 -27.45
N VAL A 162 -16.34 8.77 -28.55
CA VAL A 162 -17.04 9.96 -29.08
C VAL A 162 -17.68 9.64 -30.41
N HIS A 163 -19.03 9.65 -30.43
CA HIS A 163 -19.80 9.54 -31.66
C HIS A 163 -20.15 10.94 -32.20
N ILE A 164 -19.55 11.31 -33.33
CA ILE A 164 -19.84 12.57 -34.01
C ILE A 164 -21.05 12.36 -34.93
N CYS A 165 -22.18 12.95 -34.55
CA CYS A 165 -23.33 12.98 -35.45
C CYS A 165 -23.14 14.08 -36.49
N PRO A 166 -23.27 13.79 -37.81
CA PRO A 166 -23.28 14.84 -38.81
C PRO A 166 -24.42 15.83 -38.55
N GLY A 167 -24.10 17.11 -38.45
CA GLY A 167 -25.09 18.15 -38.21
C GLY A 167 -26.16 18.12 -39.28
N SER A 168 -27.45 18.21 -38.88
CA SER A 168 -28.53 18.41 -39.83
C SER A 168 -28.30 19.77 -40.50
N GLU A 169 -28.01 19.79 -41.80
CA GLU A 169 -28.08 21.02 -42.59
C GLU A 169 -29.47 21.61 -42.40
N ARG A 170 -29.57 22.76 -41.76
CA ARG A 170 -30.80 23.55 -41.72
C ARG A 170 -31.02 24.09 -43.13
N LYS A 171 -32.02 23.55 -43.80
CA LYS A 171 -32.59 24.16 -45.01
C LYS A 171 -33.30 25.45 -44.66
#